data_8f10daa98493796ba1e793c511c9e02e
#
_entry.id   8f10daa98493796ba1e793c511c9e02e
#
_cell.length_a   1.000
_cell.length_b   1.000
_cell.length_c   1.000
_cell.angle_alpha   90.00
_cell.angle_beta   90.00
_cell.angle_gamma   90.00
#
_symmetry.space_group_name_H-M   'P 1'
#
loop_
_entity.id
_entity.type
_entity.pdbx_description
1 polymer ?
#
loop_
_entity_poly.entity_id
_entity_poly.type
_entity_poly.pdbx_seq_one_letter_code
_entity_poly.pdbx_strand_id
1 'polypeptide(L)'
;MNDRREDPVVITGLGVEAPGGIDTAEQYWSLLADGREALSALPEDRDWAVRELIEGSHREGFKPICNVGGFLSGAAEFDPGFFGIAPREAIAMDPQQRVALRVAWRACEDAGINPDDLTGHNVGVYLGASVTGYGPDMAQFSAHSGHLLPGTALSVISGRIAYTLGLAGPALTVDTSCSSALSALHLAVQAIRSGDADMALAGGVCVMGSPGFFVEFSKQHALSDDGHCRPYSAAATGTVWAEGAGVFVLQRKSAALRERRHIYGEILASRLNQDGHTAGLLTPSETAQQRLFRDTLADAGLHPGQVGMIEGHGTGTKVGDPVELRSLSSVYGAETAPDAGPRLGSVKSNIGHAQAAAGALGLTKVLLAAEYQTIPATLHVGDGRHDGIDWDASGVTLAETSTAWPAQEGRRYGSVSAFGMSGTNAHLIVAVDESSEAVPAC
;
A
#
# COMPACT_ATOMS: atom_id res chain seq x y z
N MET A 1 -11.83 12.84 -30.06
CA MET A 1 -11.88 11.62 -29.21
C MET A 1 -10.51 11.02 -28.90
N ASN A 2 -9.46 11.33 -29.65
CA ASN A 2 -8.09 10.79 -29.45
C ASN A 2 -7.32 11.47 -28.30
N ASP A 3 -7.66 12.70 -27.96
CA ASP A 3 -6.92 13.56 -27.01
C ASP A 3 -6.98 13.08 -25.54
N ARG A 4 -8.04 12.39 -25.15
CA ARG A 4 -8.23 11.95 -23.76
C ARG A 4 -7.35 10.76 -23.32
N ARG A 5 -6.83 9.96 -24.27
CA ARG A 5 -5.96 8.82 -23.98
C ARG A 5 -4.48 9.21 -23.85
N GLU A 6 -4.13 10.36 -24.39
CA GLU A 6 -2.76 10.90 -24.40
C GLU A 6 -2.48 11.82 -23.20
N ASP A 7 -3.53 12.27 -22.46
CA ASP A 7 -3.38 13.13 -21.28
C ASP A 7 -3.03 12.27 -20.05
N PRO A 8 -1.85 12.43 -19.48
CA PRO A 8 -1.38 11.60 -18.37
C PRO A 8 -2.28 11.69 -17.13
N VAL A 9 -2.34 10.60 -16.37
CA VAL A 9 -2.98 10.59 -15.05
C VAL A 9 -1.94 10.92 -13.98
N VAL A 10 -2.24 11.93 -13.17
CA VAL A 10 -1.37 12.41 -12.09
C VAL A 10 -2.01 12.26 -10.73
N ILE A 11 -1.17 12.19 -9.70
CA ILE A 11 -1.55 12.17 -8.29
C ILE A 11 -1.46 13.61 -7.78
N THR A 12 -2.56 14.17 -7.29
CA THR A 12 -2.66 15.56 -6.86
C THR A 12 -3.00 15.73 -5.39
N GLY A 13 -3.31 14.65 -4.71
CA GLY A 13 -3.54 14.65 -3.26
C GLY A 13 -3.24 13.29 -2.65
N LEU A 14 -2.84 13.31 -1.41
CA LEU A 14 -2.38 12.17 -0.62
C LEU A 14 -2.95 12.23 0.80
N GLY A 15 -3.69 11.21 1.19
CA GLY A 15 -4.06 10.94 2.58
C GLY A 15 -3.41 9.64 3.04
N VAL A 16 -2.86 9.62 4.24
CA VAL A 16 -2.18 8.45 4.81
C VAL A 16 -2.49 8.30 6.29
N GLU A 17 -2.68 7.06 6.73
CA GLU A 17 -2.59 6.65 8.13
C GLU A 17 -1.73 5.40 8.22
N ALA A 18 -0.78 5.41 9.15
CA ALA A 18 0.16 4.32 9.37
C ALA A 18 0.41 4.07 10.86
N PRO A 19 0.98 2.91 11.25
CA PRO A 19 1.37 2.64 12.62
C PRO A 19 2.26 3.75 13.20
N GLY A 20 2.23 3.90 14.54
CA GLY A 20 3.03 4.92 15.24
C GLY A 20 2.35 6.28 15.35
N GLY A 21 1.03 6.35 15.17
CA GLY A 21 0.26 7.60 15.27
C GLY A 21 0.44 8.52 14.07
N ILE A 22 0.84 7.98 12.94
CA ILE A 22 1.09 8.72 11.71
C ILE A 22 -0.24 8.94 11.00
N ASP A 23 -0.56 10.19 10.69
CA ASP A 23 -1.77 10.61 10.00
C ASP A 23 -1.56 11.74 8.97
N THR A 24 -0.29 12.14 8.74
CA THR A 24 0.11 13.09 7.68
C THR A 24 1.29 12.57 6.86
N ALA A 25 1.48 13.14 5.67
CA ALA A 25 2.60 12.82 4.78
C ALA A 25 3.96 13.17 5.41
N GLU A 26 4.04 14.31 6.13
CA GLU A 26 5.26 14.78 6.79
C GLU A 26 5.67 13.85 7.94
N GLN A 27 4.71 13.39 8.74
CA GLN A 27 4.98 12.42 9.80
C GLN A 27 5.44 11.08 9.22
N TYR A 28 4.82 10.66 8.10
CA TYR A 28 5.22 9.44 7.39
C TYR A 28 6.64 9.57 6.85
N TRP A 29 6.97 10.71 6.25
CA TRP A 29 8.33 10.98 5.80
C TRP A 29 9.33 11.01 6.95
N SER A 30 9.02 11.69 8.05
CA SER A 30 9.89 11.72 9.23
C SER A 30 10.20 10.31 9.76
N LEU A 31 9.21 9.41 9.82
CA LEU A 31 9.45 8.01 10.18
C LEU A 31 10.50 7.36 9.28
N LEU A 32 10.37 7.54 7.97
CA LEU A 32 11.24 6.93 6.97
C LEU A 32 12.66 7.54 6.98
N ALA A 33 12.74 8.86 7.02
CA ALA A 33 14.00 9.60 7.01
C ALA A 33 14.84 9.32 8.25
N ASP A 34 14.20 9.21 9.42
CA ASP A 34 14.84 8.89 10.70
C ASP A 34 15.18 7.40 10.83
N GLY A 35 14.78 6.55 9.88
CA GLY A 35 14.99 5.10 9.95
C GLY A 35 14.32 4.46 11.17
N ARG A 36 13.12 4.92 11.54
CA ARG A 36 12.39 4.42 12.71
C ARG A 36 11.46 3.28 12.34
N GLU A 37 11.22 2.39 13.29
CA GLU A 37 10.21 1.34 13.24
C GLU A 37 8.98 1.76 14.07
N ALA A 38 7.79 1.59 13.53
CA ALA A 38 6.53 2.00 14.16
C ALA A 38 5.65 0.82 14.53
N LEU A 39 6.25 -0.22 15.10
CA LEU A 39 5.55 -1.40 15.60
C LEU A 39 5.21 -1.24 17.08
N SER A 40 4.16 -1.91 17.51
CA SER A 40 3.68 -1.89 18.91
C SER A 40 3.19 -3.26 19.36
N ALA A 41 2.89 -3.40 20.64
CA ALA A 41 2.23 -4.60 21.16
C ALA A 41 0.84 -4.79 20.53
N LEU A 42 0.34 -6.03 20.56
CA LEU A 42 -1.01 -6.37 20.15
C LEU A 42 -2.03 -5.53 20.93
N PRO A 43 -3.10 -5.04 20.27
CA PRO A 43 -4.08 -4.14 20.89
C PRO A 43 -4.91 -4.86 21.96
N GLU A 44 -5.12 -4.20 23.08
CA GLU A 44 -5.93 -4.72 24.19
C GLU A 44 -7.41 -4.28 24.09
N ASP A 45 -7.74 -3.36 23.18
CA ASP A 45 -9.05 -2.73 23.02
C ASP A 45 -9.97 -3.46 22.01
N ARG A 46 -9.57 -4.66 21.53
CA ARG A 46 -10.28 -5.36 20.45
C ARG A 46 -10.85 -6.73 20.87
N ASP A 47 -10.93 -7.02 22.15
CA ASP A 47 -11.36 -8.32 22.69
C ASP A 47 -10.62 -9.54 22.08
N TRP A 48 -9.38 -9.35 21.64
CA TRP A 48 -8.55 -10.45 21.17
C TRP A 48 -8.02 -11.25 22.36
N ALA A 49 -7.96 -12.56 22.23
CA ALA A 49 -7.35 -13.43 23.23
C ALA A 49 -5.81 -13.31 23.19
N VAL A 50 -5.28 -12.10 23.41
CA VAL A 50 -3.87 -11.73 23.23
C VAL A 50 -2.94 -12.67 24.00
N ARG A 51 -3.31 -13.02 25.23
CA ARG A 51 -2.52 -13.95 26.05
C ARG A 51 -2.39 -15.33 25.40
N GLU A 52 -3.48 -15.87 24.85
CA GLU A 52 -3.45 -17.17 24.15
C GLU A 52 -2.61 -17.13 22.87
N LEU A 53 -2.60 -15.99 22.17
CA LEU A 53 -1.79 -15.79 20.97
C LEU A 53 -0.29 -15.79 21.30
N ILE A 54 0.11 -15.14 22.39
CA ILE A 54 1.51 -14.99 22.82
C ILE A 54 2.04 -16.27 23.47
N GLU A 55 1.27 -16.87 24.39
CA GLU A 55 1.68 -18.08 25.10
C GLU A 55 1.58 -19.34 24.24
N GLY A 56 0.88 -19.24 23.12
CA GLY A 56 0.50 -20.38 22.31
C GLY A 56 -0.70 -21.13 22.89
N SER A 57 -1.67 -21.46 22.08
CA SER A 57 -2.72 -22.37 22.50
C SER A 57 -2.14 -23.79 22.58
N HIS A 58 -2.58 -24.60 23.57
CA HIS A 58 -2.24 -26.04 23.64
C HIS A 58 -2.81 -26.85 22.48
N ARG A 59 -3.33 -26.17 21.45
CA ARG A 59 -3.84 -26.77 20.21
C ARG A 59 -2.67 -27.16 19.33
N GLU A 60 -2.69 -28.38 18.85
CA GLU A 60 -1.64 -28.94 17.99
C GLU A 60 -1.40 -28.05 16.75
N GLY A 61 -0.14 -27.75 16.50
CA GLY A 61 0.31 -26.96 15.33
C GLY A 61 0.23 -25.43 15.47
N PHE A 62 -0.13 -24.91 16.64
CA PHE A 62 -0.07 -23.47 16.88
C PHE A 62 1.27 -23.07 17.47
N LYS A 63 2.00 -22.17 16.78
CA LYS A 63 3.25 -21.59 17.26
C LYS A 63 2.94 -20.26 17.97
N PRO A 64 3.51 -20.02 19.16
CA PRO A 64 3.42 -18.71 19.82
C PRO A 64 3.88 -17.60 18.87
N ILE A 65 3.23 -16.45 18.92
CA ILE A 65 3.59 -15.29 18.12
C ILE A 65 4.30 -14.24 18.97
N CYS A 66 5.11 -13.41 18.35
CA CYS A 66 5.63 -12.21 19.00
C CYS A 66 4.48 -11.26 19.32
N ASN A 67 4.55 -10.61 20.50
CA ASN A 67 3.59 -9.57 20.87
C ASN A 67 3.90 -8.25 20.13
N VAL A 68 3.92 -8.31 18.80
CA VAL A 68 4.30 -7.19 17.95
C VAL A 68 3.46 -7.17 16.67
N GLY A 69 3.06 -5.97 16.27
CA GLY A 69 2.41 -5.69 14.99
C GLY A 69 2.35 -4.19 14.73
N GLY A 70 1.96 -3.81 13.53
CA GLY A 70 1.75 -2.41 13.18
C GLY A 70 0.28 -2.04 13.34
N PHE A 71 -0.09 -1.28 14.37
CA PHE A 71 -1.49 -0.94 14.65
C PHE A 71 -1.74 0.56 14.55
N LEU A 72 -2.91 0.92 14.01
CA LEU A 72 -3.39 2.29 13.98
C LEU A 72 -3.91 2.69 15.38
N SER A 73 -3.30 3.68 15.99
CA SER A 73 -3.72 4.18 17.31
C SER A 73 -5.13 4.77 17.30
N GLY A 74 -5.54 5.40 16.20
CA GLY A 74 -6.87 5.97 16.00
C GLY A 74 -7.89 5.07 15.31
N ALA A 75 -7.67 3.73 15.24
CA ALA A 75 -8.57 2.82 14.53
C ALA A 75 -10.01 2.82 15.08
N ALA A 76 -10.17 2.97 16.39
CA ALA A 76 -11.46 3.04 17.06
C ALA A 76 -12.07 4.46 17.07
N GLU A 77 -11.26 5.49 16.83
CA GLU A 77 -11.67 6.89 16.90
C GLU A 77 -12.39 7.31 15.62
N PHE A 78 -13.52 7.96 15.77
CA PHE A 78 -14.31 8.46 14.66
C PHE A 78 -15.30 9.52 15.12
N ASP A 79 -15.36 10.64 14.42
CA ASP A 79 -16.40 11.65 14.64
C ASP A 79 -17.57 11.43 13.67
N PRO A 80 -18.61 10.70 14.07
CA PRO A 80 -19.75 10.46 13.21
C PRO A 80 -20.56 11.73 12.93
N GLY A 81 -20.53 12.71 13.86
CA GLY A 81 -21.24 13.97 13.69
C GLY A 81 -20.69 14.80 12.55
N PHE A 82 -19.37 14.82 12.39
CA PHE A 82 -18.69 15.49 11.28
C PHE A 82 -19.15 14.96 9.91
N PHE A 83 -19.34 13.65 9.80
CA PHE A 83 -19.77 13.00 8.56
C PHE A 83 -21.30 12.82 8.44
N GLY A 84 -22.09 13.38 9.37
CA GLY A 84 -23.55 13.25 9.37
C GLY A 84 -24.04 11.81 9.60
N ILE A 85 -23.26 10.95 10.24
CA ILE A 85 -23.56 9.53 10.49
C ILE A 85 -24.16 9.37 11.87
N ALA A 86 -25.29 8.62 11.97
CA ALA A 86 -25.93 8.40 13.27
C ALA A 86 -25.01 7.55 14.20
N PRO A 87 -24.94 7.85 15.50
CA PRO A 87 -24.06 7.11 16.43
C PRO A 87 -24.27 5.58 16.43
N ARG A 88 -25.52 5.13 16.31
CA ARG A 88 -25.84 3.68 16.24
C ARG A 88 -25.29 3.02 14.98
N GLU A 89 -25.30 3.72 13.87
CA GLU A 89 -24.69 3.26 12.62
C GLU A 89 -23.15 3.25 12.75
N ALA A 90 -22.57 4.32 13.28
CA ALA A 90 -21.12 4.45 13.44
C ALA A 90 -20.52 3.31 14.27
N ILE A 91 -21.19 2.85 15.33
CA ILE A 91 -20.73 1.72 16.16
C ILE A 91 -20.72 0.41 15.35
N ALA A 92 -21.67 0.22 14.44
CA ALA A 92 -21.75 -0.99 13.61
C ALA A 92 -20.81 -0.97 12.40
N MET A 93 -20.20 0.18 12.08
CA MET A 93 -19.28 0.31 10.95
C MET A 93 -17.95 -0.38 11.24
N ASP A 94 -17.50 -1.21 10.31
CA ASP A 94 -16.14 -1.71 10.27
C ASP A 94 -15.14 -0.52 10.37
N PRO A 95 -14.13 -0.60 11.23
CA PRO A 95 -13.09 0.44 11.31
C PRO A 95 -12.49 0.80 9.96
N GLN A 96 -12.40 -0.14 9.00
CA GLN A 96 -11.94 0.16 7.65
C GLN A 96 -12.80 1.23 6.95
N GLN A 97 -14.11 1.21 7.14
CA GLN A 97 -15.00 2.25 6.57
C GLN A 97 -14.73 3.62 7.19
N ARG A 98 -14.47 3.68 8.51
CA ARG A 98 -14.20 4.92 9.25
C ARG A 98 -12.86 5.51 8.82
N VAL A 99 -11.81 4.69 8.82
CA VAL A 99 -10.45 5.09 8.42
C VAL A 99 -10.42 5.51 6.95
N ALA A 100 -10.99 4.71 6.05
CA ALA A 100 -11.03 5.03 4.62
C ALA A 100 -11.73 6.37 4.34
N LEU A 101 -12.85 6.65 5.03
CA LEU A 101 -13.60 7.89 4.86
C LEU A 101 -12.78 9.12 5.29
N ARG A 102 -12.13 9.09 6.47
CA ARG A 102 -11.33 10.22 6.93
C ARG A 102 -10.04 10.40 6.15
N VAL A 103 -9.41 9.31 5.69
CA VAL A 103 -8.20 9.38 4.85
C VAL A 103 -8.55 9.92 3.46
N ALA A 104 -9.70 9.52 2.89
CA ALA A 104 -10.19 10.08 1.64
C ALA A 104 -10.51 11.58 1.74
N TRP A 105 -11.10 12.01 2.87
CA TRP A 105 -11.33 13.42 3.17
C TRP A 105 -10.02 14.21 3.17
N ARG A 106 -9.02 13.74 3.93
CA ARG A 106 -7.69 14.37 4.00
C ARG A 106 -6.99 14.41 2.65
N ALA A 107 -7.13 13.37 1.82
CA ALA A 107 -6.57 13.37 0.48
C ALA A 107 -7.17 14.48 -0.41
N CYS A 108 -8.47 14.77 -0.24
CA CYS A 108 -9.11 15.91 -0.93
C CYS A 108 -8.58 17.24 -0.40
N GLU A 109 -8.48 17.41 0.91
CA GLU A 109 -7.94 18.64 1.53
C GLU A 109 -6.49 18.90 1.07
N ASP A 110 -5.65 17.85 1.04
CA ASP A 110 -4.28 17.92 0.56
C ASP A 110 -4.21 18.31 -0.94
N ALA A 111 -5.16 17.83 -1.75
CA ALA A 111 -5.31 18.27 -3.14
C ALA A 111 -5.83 19.72 -3.28
N GLY A 112 -6.10 20.42 -2.18
CA GLY A 112 -6.76 21.73 -2.21
C GLY A 112 -8.20 21.67 -2.71
N ILE A 113 -8.89 20.53 -2.48
CA ILE A 113 -10.30 20.32 -2.82
C ILE A 113 -11.12 20.38 -1.55
N ASN A 114 -12.13 21.26 -1.52
CA ASN A 114 -13.17 21.14 -0.50
C ASN A 114 -14.06 19.95 -0.85
N PRO A 115 -14.12 18.87 -0.02
CA PRO A 115 -14.90 17.68 -0.33
C PRO A 115 -16.38 17.94 -0.61
N ASP A 116 -16.98 18.95 0.02
CA ASP A 116 -18.38 19.32 -0.16
C ASP A 116 -18.68 19.80 -1.60
N ASP A 117 -17.67 20.36 -2.28
CA ASP A 117 -17.78 20.84 -3.66
C ASP A 117 -17.81 19.68 -4.69
N LEU A 118 -17.52 18.46 -4.27
CA LEU A 118 -17.53 17.27 -5.13
C LEU A 118 -18.93 16.68 -5.37
N THR A 119 -19.94 17.17 -4.66
CA THR A 119 -21.32 16.67 -4.76
C THR A 119 -21.83 16.73 -6.20
N GLY A 120 -22.29 15.59 -6.73
CA GLY A 120 -22.80 15.44 -8.09
C GLY A 120 -21.72 15.36 -9.18
N HIS A 121 -20.43 15.47 -8.83
CA HIS A 121 -19.33 15.32 -9.79
C HIS A 121 -19.05 13.86 -10.11
N ASN A 122 -18.55 13.60 -11.34
CA ASN A 122 -18.17 12.26 -11.81
C ASN A 122 -16.80 11.85 -11.23
N VAL A 123 -16.74 11.71 -9.90
CA VAL A 123 -15.56 11.25 -9.16
C VAL A 123 -15.73 9.80 -8.81
N GLY A 124 -14.80 8.94 -9.27
CA GLY A 124 -14.80 7.52 -8.93
C GLY A 124 -14.13 7.24 -7.58
N VAL A 125 -14.53 6.15 -6.91
CA VAL A 125 -13.90 5.66 -5.67
C VAL A 125 -13.47 4.22 -5.86
N TYR A 126 -12.15 3.97 -5.79
CA TYR A 126 -11.55 2.65 -6.01
C TYR A 126 -10.66 2.30 -4.82
N LEU A 127 -11.10 1.40 -3.95
CA LEU A 127 -10.35 1.04 -2.75
C LEU A 127 -10.04 -0.45 -2.68
N GLY A 128 -8.79 -0.75 -2.36
CA GLY A 128 -8.36 -2.08 -1.95
C GLY A 128 -8.69 -2.33 -0.48
N ALA A 129 -9.39 -3.41 -0.20
CA ALA A 129 -9.68 -3.85 1.16
C ALA A 129 -10.01 -5.34 1.19
N SER A 130 -9.89 -5.96 2.36
CA SER A 130 -10.22 -7.36 2.58
C SER A 130 -11.08 -7.53 3.82
N VAL A 131 -11.80 -8.64 3.92
CA VAL A 131 -12.59 -8.96 5.12
C VAL A 131 -11.66 -9.23 6.31
N THR A 132 -11.85 -8.51 7.42
CA THR A 132 -11.00 -8.60 8.60
C THR A 132 -11.70 -9.17 9.84
N GLY A 133 -12.96 -9.57 9.73
CA GLY A 133 -13.71 -10.21 10.79
C GLY A 133 -14.20 -9.27 11.89
N TYR A 134 -14.54 -8.03 11.55
CA TYR A 134 -15.13 -7.08 12.49
C TYR A 134 -16.60 -7.37 12.78
N GLY A 135 -16.98 -7.19 14.05
CA GLY A 135 -18.35 -7.22 14.53
C GLY A 135 -18.88 -8.62 14.86
N PRO A 136 -20.10 -8.71 15.42
CA PRO A 136 -20.73 -9.97 15.75
C PRO A 136 -21.17 -10.72 14.47
N ASP A 137 -21.35 -12.03 14.60
CA ASP A 137 -21.96 -12.85 13.55
C ASP A 137 -23.37 -12.32 13.21
N MET A 138 -23.62 -12.01 11.95
CA MET A 138 -24.91 -11.51 11.47
C MET A 138 -26.08 -12.47 11.71
N ALA A 139 -25.82 -13.77 11.90
CA ALA A 139 -26.83 -14.76 12.27
C ALA A 139 -27.32 -14.61 13.71
N GLN A 140 -26.61 -13.83 14.54
CA GLN A 140 -26.97 -13.61 15.95
C GLN A 140 -27.66 -12.25 16.12
N PHE A 141 -28.73 -12.21 16.90
CA PHE A 141 -29.36 -10.96 17.30
C PHE A 141 -28.41 -10.17 18.22
N SER A 142 -28.18 -8.92 17.88
CA SER A 142 -27.35 -8.00 18.67
C SER A 142 -27.96 -6.61 18.72
N ALA A 143 -27.45 -5.75 19.59
CA ALA A 143 -27.84 -4.34 19.64
C ALA A 143 -27.56 -3.57 18.34
N HIS A 144 -26.72 -4.13 17.47
CA HIS A 144 -26.33 -3.57 16.18
C HIS A 144 -27.13 -4.14 15.01
N SER A 145 -28.06 -5.07 15.25
CA SER A 145 -28.92 -5.64 14.22
C SER A 145 -29.67 -4.56 13.45
N GLY A 146 -29.67 -4.69 12.12
CA GLY A 146 -30.19 -3.66 11.19
C GLY A 146 -29.12 -2.72 10.63
N HIS A 147 -27.98 -2.54 11.32
CA HIS A 147 -26.84 -1.75 10.84
C HIS A 147 -25.61 -2.60 10.47
N LEU A 148 -25.60 -3.90 10.83
CA LEU A 148 -24.45 -4.77 10.59
C LEU A 148 -24.16 -4.97 9.10
N LEU A 149 -25.18 -5.24 8.30
CA LEU A 149 -24.97 -5.47 6.86
C LEU A 149 -24.30 -4.29 6.16
N PRO A 150 -24.82 -3.05 6.23
CA PRO A 150 -24.10 -1.90 5.67
C PRO A 150 -22.81 -1.56 6.43
N GLY A 151 -22.72 -1.90 7.71
CA GLY A 151 -21.55 -1.65 8.53
C GLY A 151 -20.36 -2.55 8.20
N THR A 152 -20.58 -3.79 7.74
CA THR A 152 -19.50 -4.78 7.55
C THR A 152 -19.33 -5.24 6.10
N ALA A 153 -20.24 -4.88 5.19
CA ALA A 153 -20.10 -5.24 3.79
C ALA A 153 -18.90 -4.54 3.14
N LEU A 154 -18.06 -5.34 2.49
CA LEU A 154 -16.83 -4.86 1.84
C LEU A 154 -17.11 -3.77 0.80
N SER A 155 -18.17 -3.94 0.00
CA SER A 155 -18.59 -2.96 -1.02
C SER A 155 -18.93 -1.57 -0.44
N VAL A 156 -19.30 -1.49 0.84
CA VAL A 156 -19.69 -0.23 1.49
C VAL A 156 -18.46 0.61 1.87
N ILE A 157 -17.24 0.06 1.86
CA ILE A 157 -16.02 0.86 2.11
C ILE A 157 -15.92 1.99 1.06
N SER A 158 -15.95 1.66 -0.23
CA SER A 158 -15.96 2.65 -1.32
C SER A 158 -17.31 3.36 -1.44
N GLY A 159 -18.41 2.62 -1.30
CA GLY A 159 -19.77 3.16 -1.41
C GLY A 159 -20.08 4.22 -0.37
N ARG A 160 -19.56 4.10 0.86
CA ARG A 160 -19.75 5.09 1.92
C ARG A 160 -19.04 6.40 1.62
N ILE A 161 -17.84 6.36 1.08
CA ILE A 161 -17.14 7.58 0.65
C ILE A 161 -17.95 8.27 -0.44
N ALA A 162 -18.37 7.52 -1.46
CA ALA A 162 -19.19 8.08 -2.53
C ALA A 162 -20.52 8.66 -2.00
N TYR A 163 -21.19 7.96 -1.09
CA TYR A 163 -22.43 8.44 -0.48
C TYR A 163 -22.21 9.70 0.35
N THR A 164 -21.21 9.70 1.24
CA THR A 164 -20.94 10.81 2.17
C THR A 164 -20.53 12.08 1.43
N LEU A 165 -19.72 11.97 0.38
CA LEU A 165 -19.27 13.09 -0.44
C LEU A 165 -20.19 13.41 -1.63
N GLY A 166 -21.29 12.67 -1.79
CA GLY A 166 -22.26 12.89 -2.88
C GLY A 166 -21.71 12.64 -4.27
N LEU A 167 -20.73 11.73 -4.44
CA LEU A 167 -20.05 11.47 -5.70
C LEU A 167 -20.92 10.66 -6.67
N ALA A 168 -20.87 10.98 -7.97
CA ALA A 168 -21.67 10.34 -9.01
C ALA A 168 -20.90 9.32 -9.87
N GLY A 169 -19.59 9.20 -9.70
CA GLY A 169 -18.76 8.23 -10.42
C GLY A 169 -18.85 6.80 -9.87
N PRO A 170 -18.18 5.82 -10.51
CA PRO A 170 -18.16 4.43 -10.07
C PRO A 170 -17.53 4.29 -8.67
N ALA A 171 -18.10 3.42 -7.81
CA ALA A 171 -17.56 3.10 -6.49
C ALA A 171 -17.32 1.58 -6.38
N LEU A 172 -16.06 1.18 -6.27
CA LEU A 172 -15.63 -0.21 -6.25
C LEU A 172 -14.68 -0.49 -5.08
N THR A 173 -14.95 -1.55 -4.34
CA THR A 173 -13.99 -2.12 -3.39
C THR A 173 -13.43 -3.41 -3.98
N VAL A 174 -12.11 -3.52 -4.01
CA VAL A 174 -11.38 -4.59 -4.68
C VAL A 174 -10.60 -5.40 -3.66
N ASP A 175 -10.77 -6.73 -3.70
CA ASP A 175 -9.95 -7.65 -2.92
C ASP A 175 -9.14 -8.54 -3.86
N THR A 176 -7.86 -8.28 -3.93
CA THR A 176 -6.83 -9.11 -4.54
C THR A 176 -5.73 -9.42 -3.52
N SER A 177 -6.11 -9.47 -2.23
CA SER A 177 -5.21 -9.66 -1.10
C SER A 177 -4.17 -8.52 -1.00
N CYS A 178 -2.88 -8.82 -0.84
CA CYS A 178 -1.85 -7.79 -0.64
C CYS A 178 -1.67 -6.84 -1.84
N SER A 179 -2.14 -7.18 -3.03
CA SER A 179 -2.09 -6.31 -4.22
C SER A 179 -3.32 -5.39 -4.37
N SER A 180 -4.29 -5.45 -3.44
CA SER A 180 -5.59 -4.78 -3.57
C SER A 180 -5.49 -3.27 -3.84
N ALA A 181 -4.63 -2.55 -3.10
CA ALA A 181 -4.47 -1.10 -3.30
C ALA A 181 -3.93 -0.75 -4.68
N LEU A 182 -2.90 -1.47 -5.17
CA LEU A 182 -2.37 -1.23 -6.52
C LEU A 182 -3.35 -1.67 -7.61
N SER A 183 -4.15 -2.72 -7.37
CA SER A 183 -5.23 -3.12 -8.26
C SER A 183 -6.31 -2.05 -8.35
N ALA A 184 -6.69 -1.46 -7.23
CA ALA A 184 -7.65 -0.35 -7.17
C ALA A 184 -7.11 0.90 -7.91
N LEU A 185 -5.84 1.25 -7.71
CA LEU A 185 -5.17 2.33 -8.45
C LEU A 185 -5.15 2.06 -9.95
N HIS A 186 -4.84 0.83 -10.37
CA HIS A 186 -4.89 0.44 -11.78
C HIS A 186 -6.28 0.68 -12.38
N LEU A 187 -7.34 0.21 -11.72
CA LEU A 187 -8.72 0.40 -12.17
C LEU A 187 -9.10 1.88 -12.24
N ALA A 188 -8.70 2.69 -11.25
CA ALA A 188 -8.94 4.14 -11.25
C ALA A 188 -8.27 4.83 -12.43
N VAL A 189 -7.00 4.50 -12.73
CA VAL A 189 -6.28 5.02 -13.91
C VAL A 189 -7.00 4.64 -15.19
N GLN A 190 -7.46 3.39 -15.33
CA GLN A 190 -8.23 2.97 -16.51
C GLN A 190 -9.55 3.72 -16.63
N ALA A 191 -10.29 3.93 -15.55
CA ALA A 191 -11.54 4.68 -15.54
C ALA A 191 -11.35 6.14 -15.97
N ILE A 192 -10.29 6.80 -15.53
CA ILE A 192 -9.96 8.17 -15.96
C ILE A 192 -9.59 8.18 -17.46
N ARG A 193 -8.79 7.21 -17.90
CA ARG A 193 -8.37 7.11 -19.33
C ARG A 193 -9.54 6.80 -20.25
N SER A 194 -10.49 5.94 -19.85
CA SER A 194 -11.69 5.63 -20.63
C SER A 194 -12.72 6.77 -20.60
N GLY A 195 -12.70 7.62 -19.58
CA GLY A 195 -13.68 8.67 -19.34
C GLY A 195 -14.89 8.23 -18.52
N ASP A 196 -14.81 7.08 -17.86
CA ASP A 196 -15.81 6.61 -16.88
C ASP A 196 -15.79 7.46 -15.61
N ALA A 197 -14.64 8.07 -15.29
CA ALA A 197 -14.49 9.05 -14.24
C ALA A 197 -13.63 10.24 -14.73
N ASP A 198 -13.92 11.45 -14.24
CA ASP A 198 -13.10 12.64 -14.50
C ASP A 198 -11.96 12.77 -13.48
N MET A 199 -12.20 12.30 -12.28
CA MET A 199 -11.28 12.25 -11.13
C MET A 199 -11.55 10.94 -10.36
N ALA A 200 -10.59 10.46 -9.58
CA ALA A 200 -10.81 9.31 -8.72
C ALA A 200 -10.11 9.46 -7.37
N LEU A 201 -10.76 8.94 -6.32
CA LEU A 201 -10.15 8.61 -5.05
C LEU A 201 -9.76 7.14 -5.09
N ALA A 202 -8.46 6.85 -5.00
CA ALA A 202 -7.97 5.48 -5.17
C ALA A 202 -6.88 5.13 -4.17
N GLY A 203 -6.87 3.90 -3.68
CA GLY A 203 -5.88 3.46 -2.70
C GLY A 203 -6.29 2.18 -1.99
N GLY A 204 -5.99 2.08 -0.70
CA GLY A 204 -6.36 0.90 0.08
C GLY A 204 -6.40 1.15 1.58
N VAL A 205 -7.10 0.29 2.28
CA VAL A 205 -7.27 0.33 3.73
C VAL A 205 -7.19 -1.09 4.32
N CYS A 206 -6.59 -1.19 5.49
CA CYS A 206 -6.63 -2.39 6.31
C CYS A 206 -6.67 -2.01 7.79
N VAL A 207 -7.70 -2.49 8.49
CA VAL A 207 -7.77 -2.49 9.95
C VAL A 207 -8.21 -3.87 10.39
N MET A 208 -7.44 -4.53 11.22
CA MET A 208 -7.71 -5.90 11.64
C MET A 208 -8.79 -5.97 12.72
N GLY A 209 -10.00 -6.39 12.35
CA GLY A 209 -11.12 -6.59 13.28
C GLY A 209 -10.96 -7.85 14.15
N SER A 210 -10.17 -8.82 13.71
CA SER A 210 -9.88 -10.06 14.44
C SER A 210 -8.41 -10.46 14.29
N PRO A 211 -7.86 -11.31 15.19
CA PRO A 211 -6.49 -11.80 15.10
C PRO A 211 -6.32 -12.97 14.11
N GLY A 212 -7.30 -13.23 13.25
CA GLY A 212 -7.33 -14.40 12.37
C GLY A 212 -6.07 -14.55 11.51
N PHE A 213 -5.53 -13.46 10.98
CA PHE A 213 -4.29 -13.48 10.19
C PHE A 213 -3.07 -13.91 11.02
N PHE A 214 -2.98 -13.50 12.27
CA PHE A 214 -1.91 -13.96 13.17
C PHE A 214 -2.02 -15.46 13.43
N VAL A 215 -3.23 -15.97 13.66
CA VAL A 215 -3.49 -17.40 13.91
C VAL A 215 -3.12 -18.24 12.70
N GLU A 216 -3.61 -17.88 11.51
CA GLU A 216 -3.37 -18.66 10.29
C GLU A 216 -1.89 -18.65 9.87
N PHE A 217 -1.24 -17.48 9.90
CA PHE A 217 0.17 -17.36 9.52
C PHE A 217 1.12 -17.96 10.55
N SER A 218 0.73 -18.00 11.84
CA SER A 218 1.48 -18.76 12.85
C SER A 218 1.55 -20.26 12.50
N LYS A 219 0.43 -20.84 12.07
CA LYS A 219 0.39 -22.26 11.63
C LYS A 219 1.22 -22.52 10.37
N GLN A 220 1.34 -21.52 9.51
CA GLN A 220 2.14 -21.61 8.28
C GLN A 220 3.63 -21.31 8.51
N HIS A 221 4.03 -20.97 9.75
CA HIS A 221 5.39 -20.54 10.08
C HIS A 221 5.87 -19.35 9.22
N ALA A 222 4.95 -18.44 8.91
CA ALA A 222 5.20 -17.30 8.02
C ALA A 222 5.28 -15.95 8.75
N LEU A 223 5.11 -15.95 10.09
CA LEU A 223 5.34 -14.79 10.94
C LEU A 223 6.79 -14.69 11.37
N SER A 224 7.26 -13.47 11.57
CA SER A 224 8.57 -13.18 12.15
C SER A 224 8.70 -13.78 13.55
N ASP A 225 9.86 -14.38 13.83
CA ASP A 225 10.13 -15.04 15.11
C ASP A 225 10.43 -14.04 16.24
N ASP A 226 10.84 -12.82 15.90
CA ASP A 226 11.26 -11.79 16.88
C ASP A 226 10.53 -10.45 16.70
N GLY A 227 9.53 -10.40 15.84
CA GLY A 227 8.67 -9.23 15.65
C GLY A 227 9.23 -8.16 14.71
N HIS A 228 10.33 -8.40 13.99
CA HIS A 228 10.84 -7.49 12.97
C HIS A 228 10.56 -8.02 11.56
N CYS A 229 10.08 -7.17 10.67
CA CYS A 229 10.02 -7.49 9.26
C CYS A 229 11.37 -7.17 8.62
N ARG A 230 12.03 -8.20 8.03
CA ARG A 230 13.39 -8.11 7.47
C ARG A 230 13.40 -8.36 5.96
N PRO A 231 12.91 -7.41 5.15
CA PRO A 231 12.92 -7.58 3.70
C PRO A 231 14.32 -7.83 3.17
N TYR A 232 14.47 -8.87 2.36
CA TYR A 232 15.71 -9.19 1.63
C TYR A 232 16.94 -9.48 2.51
N SER A 233 16.76 -9.71 3.81
CA SER A 233 17.81 -10.07 4.75
C SER A 233 18.01 -11.58 4.83
N ALA A 234 19.25 -12.01 5.07
CA ALA A 234 19.58 -13.40 5.39
C ALA A 234 18.92 -13.88 6.69
N ALA A 235 18.64 -12.95 7.60
CA ALA A 235 17.96 -13.22 8.88
C ALA A 235 16.42 -13.16 8.78
N ALA A 236 15.84 -13.09 7.59
CA ALA A 236 14.39 -13.07 7.40
C ALA A 236 13.75 -14.38 7.88
N THR A 237 12.80 -14.29 8.81
CA THR A 237 12.08 -15.44 9.38
C THR A 237 10.60 -15.46 9.05
N GLY A 238 10.04 -14.32 8.62
CA GLY A 238 8.64 -14.15 8.29
C GLY A 238 8.21 -12.68 8.32
N THR A 239 6.94 -12.45 8.07
CA THR A 239 6.35 -11.11 8.05
C THR A 239 5.85 -10.67 9.43
N VAL A 240 5.59 -9.37 9.57
CA VAL A 240 4.86 -8.76 10.69
C VAL A 240 3.60 -8.11 10.13
N TRP A 241 2.43 -8.48 10.64
CA TRP A 241 1.18 -7.90 10.18
C TRP A 241 1.00 -6.47 10.68
N ALA A 242 0.45 -5.64 9.80
CA ALA A 242 0.14 -4.25 10.11
C ALA A 242 -1.20 -3.81 9.55
N GLU A 243 -1.65 -2.67 10.03
CA GLU A 243 -2.76 -1.87 9.57
C GLU A 243 -2.26 -0.65 8.81
N GLY A 244 -3.17 0.03 8.16
CA GLY A 244 -2.89 1.30 7.51
C GLY A 244 -3.90 1.65 6.44
N ALA A 245 -3.81 2.87 5.96
CA ALA A 245 -4.57 3.37 4.84
C ALA A 245 -3.77 4.38 4.03
N GLY A 246 -3.94 4.34 2.72
CA GLY A 246 -3.46 5.37 1.81
C GLY A 246 -4.49 5.60 0.73
N VAL A 247 -4.86 6.86 0.51
CA VAL A 247 -5.80 7.28 -0.53
C VAL A 247 -5.19 8.42 -1.32
N PHE A 248 -5.30 8.36 -2.63
CA PHE A 248 -4.77 9.34 -3.56
C PHE A 248 -5.89 9.97 -4.37
N VAL A 249 -5.77 11.27 -4.65
CA VAL A 249 -6.59 11.96 -5.63
C VAL A 249 -5.91 11.85 -6.98
N LEU A 250 -6.58 11.22 -7.93
CA LEU A 250 -6.11 11.03 -9.31
C LEU A 250 -6.93 11.86 -10.26
N GLN A 251 -6.25 12.55 -11.18
CA GLN A 251 -6.92 13.29 -12.27
C GLN A 251 -6.01 13.40 -13.49
N ARG A 252 -6.54 13.96 -14.60
CA ARG A 252 -5.74 14.25 -15.78
C ARG A 252 -4.76 15.37 -15.52
N LYS A 253 -3.54 15.28 -16.07
CA LYS A 253 -2.50 16.31 -15.91
C LYS A 253 -2.95 17.68 -16.39
N SER A 254 -3.66 17.74 -17.52
CA SER A 254 -4.20 18.99 -18.05
C SER A 254 -5.20 19.66 -17.09
N ALA A 255 -6.01 18.87 -16.37
CA ALA A 255 -6.94 19.37 -15.37
C ALA A 255 -6.17 19.88 -14.13
N ALA A 256 -5.22 19.11 -13.62
CA ALA A 256 -4.38 19.50 -12.50
C ALA A 256 -3.66 20.83 -12.72
N LEU A 257 -3.05 20.99 -13.90
CA LEU A 257 -2.35 22.22 -14.28
C LEU A 257 -3.30 23.41 -14.40
N ARG A 258 -4.48 23.23 -15.01
CA ARG A 258 -5.50 24.28 -15.11
C ARG A 258 -5.98 24.75 -13.73
N GLU A 259 -6.10 23.81 -12.79
CA GLU A 259 -6.56 24.04 -11.42
C GLU A 259 -5.41 24.43 -10.48
N ARG A 260 -4.17 24.48 -10.99
CA ARG A 260 -2.94 24.82 -10.25
C ARG A 260 -2.74 23.94 -9.02
N ARG A 261 -3.06 22.64 -9.16
CA ARG A 261 -2.85 21.67 -8.07
C ARG A 261 -1.41 21.24 -8.00
N HIS A 262 -0.96 20.91 -6.81
CA HIS A 262 0.29 20.18 -6.63
C HIS A 262 0.23 18.83 -7.36
N ILE A 263 1.33 18.39 -7.93
CA ILE A 263 1.45 17.09 -8.61
C ILE A 263 2.56 16.32 -7.91
N TYR A 264 2.17 15.34 -7.10
CA TYR A 264 3.11 14.41 -6.45
C TYR A 264 3.84 13.52 -7.45
N GLY A 265 3.19 13.16 -8.54
CA GLY A 265 3.77 12.34 -9.58
C GLY A 265 2.77 11.97 -10.67
N GLU A 266 3.31 11.51 -11.78
CA GLU A 266 2.59 10.98 -12.93
C GLU A 266 2.63 9.46 -12.92
N ILE A 267 1.49 8.79 -13.04
CA ILE A 267 1.42 7.34 -13.18
C ILE A 267 1.70 7.00 -14.66
N LEU A 268 2.94 6.62 -14.94
CA LEU A 268 3.36 6.26 -16.31
C LEU A 268 2.68 4.97 -16.77
N ALA A 269 2.77 3.94 -15.94
CA ALA A 269 2.20 2.64 -16.23
C ALA A 269 1.75 1.92 -14.96
N SER A 270 0.74 1.08 -15.11
CA SER A 270 0.31 0.13 -14.08
C SER A 270 -0.20 -1.15 -14.74
N ARG A 271 0.21 -2.31 -14.24
CA ARG A 271 -0.23 -3.60 -14.75
C ARG A 271 -0.60 -4.56 -13.64
N LEU A 272 -1.52 -5.46 -13.99
CA LEU A 272 -1.89 -6.62 -13.20
C LEU A 272 -1.63 -7.88 -14.00
N ASN A 273 -1.21 -8.94 -13.33
CA ASN A 273 -1.22 -10.29 -13.90
C ASN A 273 -1.53 -11.34 -12.83
N GLN A 274 -1.46 -12.61 -13.20
CA GLN A 274 -1.74 -13.74 -12.34
C GLN A 274 -0.58 -14.75 -12.42
N ASP A 275 -0.22 -15.34 -11.27
CA ASP A 275 0.79 -16.39 -11.19
C ASP A 275 0.44 -17.65 -12.00
N GLY A 276 -0.86 -17.92 -12.12
CA GLY A 276 -1.35 -19.11 -12.78
C GLY A 276 -1.09 -20.37 -11.94
N HIS A 277 -0.82 -21.48 -12.60
CA HIS A 277 -0.53 -22.74 -11.92
C HIS A 277 0.93 -22.80 -11.47
N THR A 278 1.13 -22.91 -10.14
CA THR A 278 2.42 -23.02 -9.49
C THR A 278 2.52 -24.30 -8.66
N ALA A 279 3.60 -24.51 -7.92
CA ALA A 279 3.77 -25.66 -7.04
C ALA A 279 2.75 -25.72 -5.89
N GLY A 280 2.09 -24.60 -5.57
CA GLY A 280 1.02 -24.49 -4.59
C GLY A 280 0.33 -23.14 -4.70
N LEU A 281 -0.93 -23.04 -4.27
CA LEU A 281 -1.76 -21.83 -4.41
C LEU A 281 -1.07 -20.56 -3.88
N LEU A 282 -0.30 -20.68 -2.81
CA LEU A 282 0.41 -19.55 -2.18
C LEU A 282 1.86 -19.38 -2.66
N THR A 283 2.30 -20.19 -3.64
CA THR A 283 3.67 -20.14 -4.14
C THR A 283 3.77 -19.13 -5.27
N PRO A 284 4.59 -18.07 -5.14
CA PRO A 284 4.72 -17.04 -6.17
C PRO A 284 5.40 -17.59 -7.44
N SER A 285 5.10 -16.98 -8.59
CA SER A 285 5.67 -17.32 -9.89
C SER A 285 6.72 -16.31 -10.33
N GLU A 286 7.98 -16.69 -10.35
CA GLU A 286 9.08 -15.86 -10.84
C GLU A 286 8.82 -15.39 -12.29
N THR A 287 8.36 -16.29 -13.16
CA THR A 287 8.05 -15.97 -14.56
C THR A 287 6.93 -14.94 -14.69
N ALA A 288 5.89 -15.05 -13.84
CA ALA A 288 4.79 -14.08 -13.84
C ALA A 288 5.27 -12.70 -13.39
N GLN A 289 6.08 -12.64 -12.33
CA GLN A 289 6.66 -11.38 -11.85
C GLN A 289 7.56 -10.73 -12.90
N GLN A 290 8.47 -11.50 -13.52
CA GLN A 290 9.35 -11.00 -14.60
C GLN A 290 8.54 -10.44 -15.77
N ARG A 291 7.48 -11.15 -16.18
CA ARG A 291 6.60 -10.68 -17.25
C ARG A 291 5.91 -9.38 -16.85
N LEU A 292 5.38 -9.30 -15.63
CA LEU A 292 4.74 -8.10 -15.11
C LEU A 292 5.66 -6.88 -15.18
N PHE A 293 6.91 -7.04 -14.73
CA PHE A 293 7.89 -5.96 -14.74
C PHE A 293 8.24 -5.51 -16.17
N ARG A 294 8.53 -6.45 -17.08
CA ARG A 294 8.85 -6.13 -18.48
C ARG A 294 7.69 -5.42 -19.18
N ASP A 295 6.48 -5.93 -19.00
CA ASP A 295 5.29 -5.36 -19.63
C ASP A 295 4.99 -3.95 -19.09
N THR A 296 5.23 -3.70 -17.79
CA THR A 296 5.01 -2.39 -17.17
C THR A 296 6.08 -1.38 -17.62
N LEU A 297 7.35 -1.78 -17.71
CA LEU A 297 8.43 -0.96 -18.25
C LEU A 297 8.17 -0.59 -19.72
N ALA A 298 7.72 -1.54 -20.53
CA ALA A 298 7.38 -1.30 -21.93
C ALA A 298 6.22 -0.28 -22.08
N ASP A 299 5.17 -0.40 -21.25
CA ASP A 299 4.07 0.57 -21.23
C ASP A 299 4.51 1.97 -20.76
N ALA A 300 5.46 2.03 -19.83
CA ALA A 300 6.04 3.28 -19.36
C ALA A 300 7.02 3.91 -20.37
N GLY A 301 7.46 3.15 -21.38
CA GLY A 301 8.48 3.58 -22.35
C GLY A 301 9.86 3.78 -21.71
N LEU A 302 10.17 3.02 -20.64
CA LEU A 302 11.40 3.16 -19.88
C LEU A 302 12.34 1.96 -20.07
N HIS A 303 13.64 2.26 -20.06
CA HIS A 303 14.67 1.25 -19.82
C HIS A 303 14.79 0.93 -18.33
N PRO A 304 15.11 -0.31 -17.94
CA PRO A 304 15.26 -0.70 -16.54
C PRO A 304 16.17 0.23 -15.72
N GLY A 305 17.30 0.64 -16.28
CA GLY A 305 18.27 1.53 -15.62
C GLY A 305 17.82 2.98 -15.38
N GLN A 306 16.65 3.37 -15.91
CA GLN A 306 16.08 4.70 -15.62
C GLN A 306 15.30 4.70 -14.29
N VAL A 307 14.84 3.54 -13.82
CA VAL A 307 14.16 3.43 -12.53
C VAL A 307 15.20 3.53 -11.41
N GLY A 308 15.15 4.59 -10.63
CA GLY A 308 16.12 4.84 -9.55
C GLY A 308 15.76 4.16 -8.24
N MET A 309 14.46 3.96 -7.97
CA MET A 309 13.96 3.33 -6.74
C MET A 309 12.91 2.27 -7.04
N ILE A 310 13.03 1.13 -6.39
CA ILE A 310 12.03 0.07 -6.37
C ILE A 310 11.55 -0.11 -4.92
N GLU A 311 10.29 0.14 -4.69
CA GLU A 311 9.59 -0.31 -3.50
C GLU A 311 9.06 -1.71 -3.78
N GLY A 312 9.77 -2.71 -3.30
CA GLY A 312 9.42 -4.10 -3.52
C GLY A 312 8.29 -4.59 -2.63
N HIS A 313 7.76 -5.76 -2.93
CA HIS A 313 6.81 -6.42 -2.04
C HIS A 313 7.46 -6.77 -0.71
N GLY A 314 8.67 -7.34 -0.71
CA GLY A 314 9.60 -7.47 0.42
C GLY A 314 8.92 -7.74 1.77
N THR A 315 8.40 -8.94 1.96
CA THR A 315 7.64 -9.31 3.18
C THR A 315 8.49 -9.94 4.27
N GLY A 316 9.79 -10.11 4.04
CA GLY A 316 10.70 -10.77 4.96
C GLY A 316 10.48 -12.29 5.06
N THR A 317 9.93 -12.91 4.01
CA THR A 317 9.60 -14.34 4.00
C THR A 317 10.64 -15.16 3.25
N LYS A 318 10.92 -16.37 3.77
CA LYS A 318 11.91 -17.30 3.22
C LYS A 318 11.64 -17.75 1.77
N VAL A 319 10.40 -17.65 1.31
CA VAL A 319 9.98 -18.08 -0.03
C VAL A 319 9.74 -16.90 -0.96
N GLY A 320 9.07 -15.87 -0.50
CA GLY A 320 8.67 -14.73 -1.33
C GLY A 320 9.85 -13.87 -1.75
N ASP A 321 10.66 -13.44 -0.80
CA ASP A 321 11.78 -12.53 -1.04
C ASP A 321 12.78 -13.05 -2.08
N PRO A 322 13.24 -14.34 -2.04
CA PRO A 322 14.15 -14.86 -3.07
C PRO A 322 13.56 -14.90 -4.48
N VAL A 323 12.28 -15.19 -4.62
CA VAL A 323 11.59 -15.19 -5.92
C VAL A 323 11.52 -13.78 -6.47
N GLU A 324 11.16 -12.81 -5.64
CA GLU A 324 11.12 -11.40 -6.03
C GLU A 324 12.50 -10.88 -6.41
N LEU A 325 13.54 -11.18 -5.61
CA LEU A 325 14.92 -10.77 -5.88
C LEU A 325 15.41 -11.29 -7.24
N ARG A 326 15.21 -12.57 -7.56
CA ARG A 326 15.58 -13.13 -8.88
C ARG A 326 14.78 -12.47 -10.00
N SER A 327 13.51 -12.19 -9.78
CA SER A 327 12.67 -11.53 -10.76
C SER A 327 13.12 -10.10 -11.04
N LEU A 328 13.46 -9.33 -10.00
CA LEU A 328 13.97 -7.97 -10.10
C LEU A 328 15.36 -7.95 -10.77
N SER A 329 16.27 -8.80 -10.34
CA SER A 329 17.61 -8.93 -10.94
C SER A 329 17.53 -9.25 -12.43
N SER A 330 16.67 -10.20 -12.81
CA SER A 330 16.48 -10.59 -14.21
C SER A 330 15.92 -9.50 -15.13
N VAL A 331 15.21 -8.52 -14.58
CA VAL A 331 14.54 -7.49 -15.38
C VAL A 331 15.19 -6.12 -15.19
N TYR A 332 15.30 -5.65 -13.95
CA TYR A 332 15.85 -4.33 -13.63
C TYR A 332 17.38 -4.33 -13.59
N GLY A 333 17.99 -5.49 -13.31
CA GLY A 333 19.44 -5.62 -13.27
C GLY A 333 20.09 -5.99 -14.60
N ALA A 334 19.33 -6.50 -15.58
CA ALA A 334 19.88 -7.15 -16.78
C ALA A 334 20.77 -6.26 -17.65
N GLU A 335 20.61 -4.95 -17.62
CA GLU A 335 21.33 -3.99 -18.47
C GLU A 335 21.98 -2.87 -17.65
N THR A 336 22.10 -3.04 -16.33
CA THR A 336 22.67 -2.03 -15.43
C THR A 336 24.12 -2.39 -15.07
N ALA A 337 24.98 -1.37 -15.10
CA ALA A 337 26.32 -1.55 -14.57
C ALA A 337 26.30 -1.82 -13.06
N PRO A 338 27.27 -2.53 -12.52
CA PRO A 338 27.41 -2.70 -11.08
C PRO A 338 27.32 -1.34 -10.37
N ASP A 339 26.59 -1.26 -9.26
CA ASP A 339 26.34 -0.05 -8.46
C ASP A 339 25.51 1.08 -9.12
N ALA A 340 25.13 0.94 -10.40
CA ALA A 340 24.29 1.91 -11.12
C ALA A 340 22.82 1.52 -11.17
N GLY A 341 22.45 0.37 -10.63
CA GLY A 341 21.08 -0.15 -10.65
C GLY A 341 20.14 0.52 -9.65
N PRO A 342 18.85 0.22 -9.77
CA PRO A 342 17.84 0.77 -8.88
C PRO A 342 18.10 0.39 -7.41
N ARG A 343 17.76 1.31 -6.52
CA ARG A 343 17.77 1.07 -5.07
C ARG A 343 16.49 0.32 -4.68
N LEU A 344 16.63 -0.91 -4.20
CA LEU A 344 15.54 -1.74 -3.73
C LEU A 344 15.30 -1.49 -2.24
N GLY A 345 14.05 -1.29 -1.85
CA GLY A 345 13.65 -1.21 -0.46
C GLY A 345 12.25 -1.75 -0.21
N SER A 346 11.87 -1.84 1.04
CA SER A 346 10.49 -2.13 1.45
C SER A 346 10.16 -1.42 2.75
N VAL A 347 9.09 -0.62 2.72
CA VAL A 347 8.56 0.10 3.88
C VAL A 347 8.10 -0.84 4.99
N LYS A 348 7.90 -2.11 4.67
CA LYS A 348 7.49 -3.11 5.65
C LYS A 348 8.50 -3.29 6.77
N SER A 349 9.77 -2.93 6.55
CA SER A 349 10.76 -2.87 7.62
C SER A 349 10.47 -1.79 8.67
N ASN A 350 9.71 -0.75 8.30
CA ASN A 350 9.37 0.36 9.20
C ASN A 350 8.01 0.15 9.88
N ILE A 351 7.01 -0.34 9.16
CA ILE A 351 5.61 -0.36 9.61
C ILE A 351 4.96 -1.74 9.62
N GLY A 352 5.65 -2.80 9.16
CA GLY A 352 5.06 -4.12 8.93
C GLY A 352 4.24 -4.18 7.63
N HIS A 353 3.55 -5.30 7.42
CA HIS A 353 2.78 -5.59 6.22
C HIS A 353 1.30 -5.22 6.38
N ALA A 354 0.90 -4.07 5.85
CA ALA A 354 -0.47 -3.54 5.94
C ALA A 354 -1.47 -4.18 4.94
N GLN A 355 -1.24 -5.43 4.55
CA GLN A 355 -2.17 -6.27 3.79
C GLN A 355 -2.73 -5.55 2.54
N ALA A 356 -4.06 -5.36 2.45
CA ALA A 356 -4.71 -4.71 1.32
C ALA A 356 -4.25 -3.25 1.09
N ALA A 357 -3.75 -2.56 2.13
CA ALA A 357 -3.24 -1.19 2.06
C ALA A 357 -1.74 -1.12 1.69
N ALA A 358 -1.01 -2.25 1.69
CA ALA A 358 0.45 -2.26 1.58
C ALA A 358 0.98 -1.52 0.34
N GLY A 359 0.32 -1.71 -0.82
CA GLY A 359 0.73 -1.03 -2.06
C GLY A 359 0.54 0.48 -2.02
N ALA A 360 -0.49 0.98 -1.32
CA ALA A 360 -0.71 2.42 -1.16
C ALA A 360 0.37 3.04 -0.26
N LEU A 361 0.70 2.39 0.85
CA LEU A 361 1.78 2.85 1.75
C LEU A 361 3.15 2.81 1.07
N GLY A 362 3.42 1.79 0.25
CA GLY A 362 4.62 1.73 -0.57
C GLY A 362 4.69 2.85 -1.61
N LEU A 363 3.57 3.17 -2.28
CA LEU A 363 3.49 4.28 -3.22
C LEU A 363 3.71 5.63 -2.51
N THR A 364 3.13 5.82 -1.34
CA THR A 364 3.37 7.00 -0.50
C THR A 364 4.88 7.20 -0.24
N LYS A 365 5.59 6.13 0.13
CA LYS A 365 7.05 6.19 0.32
C LYS A 365 7.78 6.63 -0.94
N VAL A 366 7.43 6.08 -2.11
CA VAL A 366 8.09 6.41 -3.38
C VAL A 366 7.87 7.88 -3.75
N LEU A 367 6.63 8.38 -3.61
CA LEU A 367 6.30 9.78 -3.91
C LEU A 367 7.07 10.74 -3.00
N LEU A 368 7.04 10.51 -1.70
CA LEU A 368 7.75 11.35 -0.73
C LEU A 368 9.27 11.23 -0.90
N ALA A 369 9.82 10.04 -1.15
CA ALA A 369 11.23 9.88 -1.43
C ALA A 369 11.69 10.70 -2.65
N ALA A 370 10.85 10.79 -3.68
CA ALA A 370 11.13 11.60 -4.86
C ALA A 370 11.02 13.10 -4.57
N GLU A 371 10.03 13.52 -3.80
CA GLU A 371 9.82 14.91 -3.38
C GLU A 371 10.99 15.40 -2.50
N TYR A 372 11.39 14.62 -1.49
CA TYR A 372 12.54 14.90 -0.63
C TYR A 372 13.88 14.49 -1.24
N GLN A 373 13.92 14.02 -2.50
CA GLN A 373 15.12 13.69 -3.25
C GLN A 373 16.05 12.68 -2.55
N THR A 374 15.46 11.82 -1.72
CA THR A 374 16.19 10.89 -0.86
C THR A 374 15.50 9.53 -0.85
N ILE A 375 16.25 8.46 -1.10
CA ILE A 375 15.78 7.09 -0.94
C ILE A 375 16.08 6.67 0.49
N PRO A 376 15.06 6.44 1.34
CA PRO A 376 15.26 6.04 2.74
C PRO A 376 15.76 4.60 2.86
N ALA A 377 16.45 4.32 3.96
CA ALA A 377 16.97 2.99 4.26
C ALA A 377 15.85 1.95 4.46
N THR A 378 16.13 0.72 4.06
CA THR A 378 15.40 -0.47 4.49
C THR A 378 16.05 -0.98 5.78
N LEU A 379 15.24 -1.17 6.82
CA LEU A 379 15.75 -1.52 8.14
C LEU A 379 16.06 -3.03 8.25
N HIS A 380 16.81 -3.40 9.30
CA HIS A 380 17.06 -4.79 9.70
C HIS A 380 17.81 -5.65 8.67
N VAL A 381 18.70 -5.03 7.89
CA VAL A 381 19.56 -5.70 6.91
C VAL A 381 20.96 -5.99 7.47
N GLY A 382 21.28 -5.47 8.66
CA GLY A 382 22.61 -5.54 9.27
C GLY A 382 23.18 -6.94 9.49
N ASP A 383 22.33 -7.98 9.53
CA ASP A 383 22.73 -9.40 9.65
C ASP A 383 23.13 -10.03 8.30
N GLY A 384 23.20 -9.25 7.24
CA GLY A 384 23.55 -9.67 5.89
C GLY A 384 22.38 -9.70 4.92
N ARG A 385 22.71 -9.56 3.65
CA ARG A 385 21.75 -9.64 2.55
C ARG A 385 21.34 -11.08 2.28
N HIS A 386 20.12 -11.29 1.81
CA HIS A 386 19.64 -12.62 1.42
C HIS A 386 20.54 -13.22 0.34
N ASP A 387 20.88 -14.51 0.46
CA ASP A 387 21.77 -15.25 -0.45
C ASP A 387 21.07 -15.79 -1.72
N GLY A 388 19.82 -15.44 -1.93
CA GLY A 388 19.00 -15.88 -3.07
C GLY A 388 19.42 -15.33 -4.43
N ILE A 389 20.33 -14.34 -4.46
CA ILE A 389 20.97 -13.80 -5.66
C ILE A 389 22.43 -13.46 -5.37
N ASP A 390 23.23 -13.37 -6.42
CA ASP A 390 24.56 -12.75 -6.39
C ASP A 390 24.36 -11.21 -6.47
N TRP A 391 24.46 -10.54 -5.34
CA TRP A 391 24.22 -9.09 -5.25
C TRP A 391 25.18 -8.28 -6.12
N ASP A 392 26.43 -8.69 -6.26
CA ASP A 392 27.42 -7.98 -7.06
C ASP A 392 27.13 -8.10 -8.57
N ALA A 393 26.49 -9.19 -8.99
CA ALA A 393 26.10 -9.43 -10.37
C ALA A 393 24.63 -9.11 -10.64
N SER A 394 23.82 -8.79 -9.61
CA SER A 394 22.37 -8.64 -9.74
C SER A 394 21.93 -7.41 -10.50
N GLY A 395 22.75 -6.37 -10.54
CA GLY A 395 22.39 -5.06 -11.08
C GLY A 395 21.31 -4.31 -10.27
N VAL A 396 20.95 -4.81 -9.06
CA VAL A 396 20.03 -4.18 -8.11
C VAL A 396 20.77 -3.96 -6.81
N THR A 397 20.60 -2.81 -6.18
CA THR A 397 21.27 -2.49 -4.91
C THR A 397 20.26 -2.32 -3.79
N LEU A 398 20.45 -3.05 -2.69
CA LEU A 398 19.59 -2.90 -1.51
C LEU A 398 19.86 -1.54 -0.84
N ALA A 399 18.81 -0.79 -0.53
CA ALA A 399 18.87 0.49 0.16
C ALA A 399 19.12 0.28 1.66
N GLU A 400 20.36 -0.05 2.05
CA GLU A 400 20.75 -0.31 3.45
C GLU A 400 20.94 0.99 4.23
N THR A 401 21.20 2.08 3.53
CA THR A 401 21.37 3.42 4.09
C THR A 401 20.59 4.42 3.27
N SER A 402 20.21 5.52 3.91
CA SER A 402 19.58 6.65 3.22
C SER A 402 20.55 7.23 2.18
N THR A 403 20.10 7.42 0.95
CA THR A 403 20.91 7.89 -0.17
C THR A 403 20.20 8.97 -0.98
N ALA A 404 20.94 9.92 -1.54
CA ALA A 404 20.36 10.90 -2.44
C ALA A 404 19.74 10.21 -3.67
N TRP A 405 18.62 10.74 -4.15
CA TRP A 405 17.96 10.29 -5.37
C TRP A 405 18.05 11.37 -6.45
N PRO A 406 19.10 11.38 -7.27
CA PRO A 406 19.26 12.35 -8.33
C PRO A 406 18.19 12.18 -9.41
N ALA A 407 17.74 13.30 -9.98
CA ALA A 407 16.88 13.27 -11.15
C ALA A 407 17.67 12.85 -12.41
N GLN A 408 17.02 12.16 -13.32
CA GLN A 408 17.51 11.86 -14.67
C GLN A 408 16.67 12.68 -15.65
N GLU A 409 17.31 13.58 -16.40
CA GLU A 409 16.64 14.49 -17.33
C GLU A 409 15.48 15.29 -16.68
N GLY A 410 15.68 15.71 -15.41
CA GLY A 410 14.69 16.49 -14.65
C GLY A 410 13.56 15.65 -14.04
N ARG A 411 13.64 14.33 -14.06
CA ARG A 411 12.61 13.42 -13.49
C ARG A 411 13.22 12.31 -12.63
N ARG A 412 12.49 11.86 -11.62
CA ARG A 412 12.77 10.66 -10.83
C ARG A 412 11.76 9.58 -11.15
N TYR A 413 12.23 8.39 -11.46
CA TYR A 413 11.38 7.25 -11.79
C TYR A 413 11.44 6.21 -10.67
N GLY A 414 10.28 5.93 -10.07
CA GLY A 414 10.13 4.94 -9.02
C GLY A 414 9.09 3.89 -9.39
N SER A 415 9.23 2.69 -8.82
CA SER A 415 8.25 1.62 -9.00
C SER A 415 7.81 1.02 -7.68
N VAL A 416 6.59 0.45 -7.68
CA VAL A 416 5.99 -0.22 -6.52
C VAL A 416 5.45 -1.58 -6.95
N SER A 417 5.76 -2.62 -6.18
CA SER A 417 5.27 -3.99 -6.38
C SER A 417 4.40 -4.45 -5.22
N ALA A 418 3.33 -5.15 -5.52
CA ALA A 418 2.54 -5.87 -4.52
C ALA A 418 2.03 -7.19 -5.10
N PHE A 419 2.25 -8.28 -4.35
CA PHE A 419 1.88 -9.64 -4.77
C PHE A 419 0.87 -10.21 -3.79
N GLY A 420 -0.34 -10.49 -4.29
CA GLY A 420 -1.41 -11.06 -3.48
C GLY A 420 -1.25 -12.57 -3.31
N MET A 421 -1.58 -13.09 -2.13
CA MET A 421 -1.60 -14.55 -1.91
C MET A 421 -2.60 -15.29 -2.81
N SER A 422 -3.52 -14.57 -3.46
CA SER A 422 -4.42 -15.09 -4.49
C SER A 422 -3.73 -15.34 -5.84
N GLY A 423 -2.43 -15.00 -5.94
CA GLY A 423 -1.64 -15.02 -7.17
C GLY A 423 -1.82 -13.78 -8.05
N THR A 424 -2.62 -12.81 -7.64
CA THR A 424 -2.75 -11.53 -8.37
C THR A 424 -1.58 -10.61 -8.01
N ASN A 425 -0.77 -10.31 -9.02
CA ASN A 425 0.38 -9.42 -8.91
C ASN A 425 0.07 -8.06 -9.50
N ALA A 426 0.57 -7.01 -8.88
CA ALA A 426 0.44 -5.63 -9.32
C ALA A 426 1.81 -4.93 -9.34
N HIS A 427 2.06 -4.15 -10.37
CA HIS A 427 3.25 -3.31 -10.50
C HIS A 427 2.87 -1.96 -11.10
N LEU A 428 3.44 -0.89 -10.55
CA LEU A 428 3.15 0.47 -10.93
C LEU A 428 4.46 1.25 -11.04
N ILE A 429 4.59 2.11 -12.07
CA ILE A 429 5.72 3.01 -12.27
C ILE A 429 5.22 4.44 -12.27
N VAL A 430 5.86 5.27 -11.46
CA VAL A 430 5.61 6.71 -11.38
C VAL A 430 6.83 7.51 -11.82
N ALA A 431 6.56 8.70 -12.36
CA ALA A 431 7.57 9.72 -12.58
C ALA A 431 7.22 10.96 -11.77
N VAL A 432 8.23 11.53 -11.11
CA VAL A 432 8.12 12.78 -10.36
C VAL A 432 9.03 13.80 -10.99
N ASP A 433 8.46 14.92 -11.43
CA ASP A 433 9.23 16.01 -12.02
C ASP A 433 10.08 16.67 -10.92
N GLU A 434 11.31 17.07 -11.27
CA GLU A 434 12.17 17.82 -10.34
C GLU A 434 11.52 19.17 -10.03
N SER A 435 11.15 19.39 -8.76
CA SER A 435 10.62 20.69 -8.35
C SER A 435 11.69 21.76 -8.45
N SER A 436 11.33 22.94 -8.98
CA SER A 436 12.23 24.10 -9.05
C SER A 436 12.56 24.67 -7.64
N GLU A 437 11.83 24.27 -6.62
CA GLU A 437 12.04 24.63 -5.22
C GLU A 437 12.32 23.37 -4.41
N ALA A 438 13.53 23.29 -3.84
CA ALA A 438 13.85 22.24 -2.87
C ALA A 438 12.96 22.46 -1.63
N VAL A 439 12.17 21.46 -1.25
CA VAL A 439 11.46 21.46 0.03
C VAL A 439 12.55 21.49 1.11
N PRO A 440 12.57 22.46 2.05
CA PRO A 440 13.57 22.50 3.11
C PRO A 440 13.52 21.18 3.90
N ALA A 441 14.69 20.56 4.07
CA ALA A 441 14.81 19.43 4.99
C ALA A 441 14.41 19.92 6.40
N CYS A 442 13.39 19.31 6.99
CA CYS A 442 13.01 19.52 8.38
C CYS A 442 14.04 18.88 9.31
#